data_a96c569476a28b49143e2d40138bc2d9
#
_entry.id   a96c569476a28b49143e2d40138bc2d9
#
_cell.length_a   1.000
_cell.length_b   1.000
_cell.length_c   1.000
_cell.angle_alpha   90.00
_cell.angle_beta   90.00
_cell.angle_gamma   90.00
#
_symmetry.space_group_name_H-M   'P 1'
#
loop_
_entity.id
_entity.type
_entity.pdbx_description
1 polymer ?
#
loop_
_entity_poly.entity_id
_entity_poly.type
_entity_poly.pdbx_seq_one_letter_code
_entity_poly.pdbx_strand_id
1 'polypeptide(L)'
;MKTNFKRFFKVIFLFSFFLFSSFLLSAQTSYYVVKGKVIDKKTGKPLQGASVFAQNTTIGEASDSAGNFSLGLPDGGYSLVITFTGYETETMRINRATSQNDSLIVELKPEEQELATVTIAISNEVKDGWAKYGSFFRDNFIGQSKFSKLCVIKNPEVLHFYFSKKRDRLKVLAKEPLIVDNFALGYTLKFAIDSFTNYYNTKSNLFIGYPLFVKMQGDSAQQEKWAENRAIAYKGSLLQLMRSIYSRTLKEDGFELQFVINNNGEDFPIHLENLYGALNYKMDDSTKTVEFYPNQSEVAVIYKKADPEKIYLEMDTTAKKNFQLSDIIFPKGETFFIEPNGFFYDQEDIITNGYLGFKKMGDMLPYDYEPE
;
A
#
# COMPACT_ATOMS: atom_id res chain seq x y z
N MET A 1 -16.74 62.94 16.40
CA MET A 1 -15.56 61.98 16.32
C MET A 1 -15.79 60.62 16.90
N LYS A 2 -16.70 60.38 17.84
CA LYS A 2 -16.97 59.06 18.46
C LYS A 2 -17.78 58.05 17.58
N THR A 3 -18.53 58.54 16.59
CA THR A 3 -19.41 57.69 15.75
C THR A 3 -18.66 56.97 14.61
N ASN A 4 -17.58 57.57 14.09
CA ASN A 4 -16.80 56.95 13.02
C ASN A 4 -15.87 55.84 13.53
N PHE A 5 -15.44 55.90 14.79
CA PHE A 5 -14.59 54.88 15.41
C PHE A 5 -15.36 53.56 15.65
N LYS A 6 -16.65 53.66 16.05
CA LYS A 6 -17.50 52.46 16.21
C LYS A 6 -17.84 51.76 14.88
N ARG A 7 -17.98 52.56 13.79
CA ARG A 7 -18.19 51.98 12.45
C ARG A 7 -16.93 51.27 11.91
N PHE A 8 -15.76 51.89 12.15
CA PHE A 8 -14.47 51.31 11.75
C PHE A 8 -14.19 49.95 12.46
N PHE A 9 -14.46 49.89 13.77
CA PHE A 9 -14.32 48.64 14.54
C PHE A 9 -15.32 47.54 14.12
N LYS A 10 -16.56 47.90 13.74
CA LYS A 10 -17.54 46.93 13.21
C LYS A 10 -17.12 46.39 11.85
N VAL A 11 -16.52 47.18 11.00
CA VAL A 11 -16.03 46.73 9.68
C VAL A 11 -14.82 45.80 9.83
N ILE A 12 -13.88 46.13 10.74
CA ILE A 12 -12.73 45.24 11.02
C ILE A 12 -13.19 43.94 11.65
N PHE A 13 -14.17 43.95 12.55
CA PHE A 13 -14.71 42.74 13.19
C PHE A 13 -15.45 41.85 12.17
N LEU A 14 -16.24 42.45 11.26
CA LEU A 14 -16.88 41.73 10.15
C LEU A 14 -15.87 41.13 9.16
N PHE A 15 -14.79 41.85 8.86
CA PHE A 15 -13.73 41.39 7.98
C PHE A 15 -12.91 40.26 8.63
N SER A 16 -12.63 40.37 9.94
CA SER A 16 -11.99 39.31 10.72
C SER A 16 -12.85 38.06 10.83
N PHE A 17 -14.18 38.22 10.99
CA PHE A 17 -15.12 37.10 11.03
C PHE A 17 -15.23 36.40 9.67
N PHE A 18 -15.20 37.17 8.58
CA PHE A 18 -15.19 36.62 7.21
C PHE A 18 -13.88 35.87 6.88
N LEU A 19 -12.73 36.38 7.33
CA LEU A 19 -11.43 35.70 7.22
C LEU A 19 -11.36 34.43 8.07
N PHE A 20 -11.99 34.41 9.26
CA PHE A 20 -12.01 33.23 10.12
C PHE A 20 -12.97 32.15 9.61
N SER A 21 -14.06 32.53 8.92
CA SER A 21 -14.99 31.56 8.31
C SER A 21 -14.41 30.87 7.07
N SER A 22 -13.43 31.47 6.40
CA SER A 22 -12.73 30.88 5.25
C SER A 22 -11.77 29.75 5.64
N PHE A 23 -11.36 29.68 6.91
CA PHE A 23 -10.49 28.60 7.42
C PHE A 23 -11.24 27.32 7.80
N LEU A 24 -12.59 27.33 7.78
CA LEU A 24 -13.41 26.15 8.08
C LEU A 24 -13.87 25.38 6.82
N LEU A 25 -13.29 25.65 5.65
CA LEU A 25 -13.39 24.71 4.54
C LEU A 25 -12.49 23.50 4.87
N SER A 26 -12.94 22.66 5.79
CA SER A 26 -12.49 21.28 5.86
C SER A 26 -12.69 20.70 4.46
N ALA A 27 -11.63 20.23 3.82
CA ALA A 27 -11.74 19.50 2.59
C ALA A 27 -12.67 18.32 2.87
N GLN A 28 -13.94 18.40 2.45
CA GLN A 28 -14.86 17.28 2.56
C GLN A 28 -14.30 16.21 1.65
N THR A 29 -13.77 15.15 2.24
CA THR A 29 -13.37 13.96 1.48
C THR A 29 -14.61 13.49 0.74
N SER A 30 -14.58 13.60 -0.58
CA SER A 30 -15.68 13.14 -1.42
C SER A 30 -15.65 11.61 -1.46
N TYR A 31 -16.83 10.99 -1.39
CA TYR A 31 -16.99 9.53 -1.43
C TYR A 31 -17.78 9.11 -2.67
N TYR A 32 -17.52 7.92 -3.14
CA TYR A 32 -18.37 7.23 -4.11
C TYR A 32 -18.72 5.84 -3.59
N VAL A 33 -19.84 5.27 -4.08
CA VAL A 33 -20.33 3.97 -3.62
C VAL A 33 -20.19 2.94 -4.74
N VAL A 34 -19.52 1.83 -4.43
CA VAL A 34 -19.43 0.66 -5.30
C VAL A 34 -20.40 -0.38 -4.81
N LYS A 35 -21.34 -0.78 -5.66
CA LYS A 35 -22.34 -1.82 -5.36
C LYS A 35 -22.20 -2.98 -6.31
N GLY A 36 -22.51 -4.18 -5.83
CA GLY A 36 -22.47 -5.34 -6.68
C GLY A 36 -23.07 -6.58 -6.04
N LYS A 37 -22.93 -7.67 -6.76
CA LYS A 37 -23.37 -9.00 -6.36
C LYS A 37 -22.29 -10.03 -6.69
N VAL A 38 -21.97 -10.88 -5.72
CA VAL A 38 -21.05 -12.00 -5.88
C VAL A 38 -21.85 -13.27 -6.13
N ILE A 39 -21.52 -13.97 -7.21
CA ILE A 39 -22.17 -15.22 -7.60
C ILE A 39 -21.12 -16.30 -7.96
N ASP A 40 -21.52 -17.55 -7.80
CA ASP A 40 -20.77 -18.69 -8.30
C ASP A 40 -20.88 -18.73 -9.84
N LYS A 41 -19.75 -18.70 -10.53
CA LYS A 41 -19.68 -18.69 -12.00
C LYS A 41 -20.32 -19.91 -12.65
N LYS A 42 -20.24 -21.07 -11.99
CA LYS A 42 -20.70 -22.35 -12.55
C LYS A 42 -22.21 -22.54 -12.36
N THR A 43 -22.76 -22.07 -11.24
CA THR A 43 -24.17 -22.33 -10.87
C THR A 43 -25.06 -21.10 -10.94
N GLY A 44 -24.47 -19.89 -11.02
CA GLY A 44 -25.19 -18.61 -10.93
C GLY A 44 -25.77 -18.30 -9.55
N LYS A 45 -25.51 -19.12 -8.54
CA LYS A 45 -26.02 -18.93 -7.18
C LYS A 45 -25.29 -17.82 -6.45
N PRO A 46 -25.98 -17.00 -5.63
CA PRO A 46 -25.32 -15.99 -4.81
C PRO A 46 -24.38 -16.64 -3.79
N LEU A 47 -23.24 -16.02 -3.57
CA LEU A 47 -22.27 -16.40 -2.56
C LEU A 47 -22.40 -15.48 -1.36
N GLN A 48 -22.99 -16.00 -0.27
CA GLN A 48 -23.11 -15.31 1.01
C GLN A 48 -21.79 -15.40 1.78
N GLY A 49 -21.34 -14.27 2.35
CA GLY A 49 -20.13 -14.22 3.17
C GLY A 49 -18.84 -14.14 2.36
N ALA A 50 -18.90 -13.90 1.05
CA ALA A 50 -17.72 -13.56 0.28
C ALA A 50 -17.14 -12.24 0.80
N SER A 51 -15.81 -12.20 1.04
CA SER A 51 -15.13 -10.99 1.48
C SER A 51 -14.90 -10.07 0.29
N VAL A 52 -15.44 -8.86 0.35
CA VAL A 52 -15.29 -7.82 -0.68
C VAL A 52 -14.61 -6.62 -0.04
N PHE A 53 -13.45 -6.22 -0.55
CA PHE A 53 -12.69 -5.13 0.06
C PHE A 53 -11.83 -4.38 -0.95
N ALA A 54 -11.56 -3.11 -0.66
CA ALA A 54 -10.56 -2.34 -1.37
C ALA A 54 -9.17 -2.71 -0.83
N GLN A 55 -8.29 -3.19 -1.70
CA GLN A 55 -6.94 -3.62 -1.35
C GLN A 55 -6.18 -2.51 -0.62
N ASN A 56 -5.45 -2.88 0.42
CA ASN A 56 -4.62 -1.99 1.22
C ASN A 56 -5.41 -0.80 1.82
N THR A 57 -6.64 -1.05 2.27
CA THR A 57 -7.48 -0.07 2.98
C THR A 57 -8.08 -0.67 4.24
N THR A 58 -8.81 0.14 5.01
CA THR A 58 -9.66 -0.33 6.11
C THR A 58 -11.10 -0.62 5.65
N ILE A 59 -11.39 -0.61 4.34
CA ILE A 59 -12.73 -0.64 3.78
C ILE A 59 -13.01 -2.00 3.15
N GLY A 60 -13.93 -2.73 3.73
CA GLY A 60 -14.37 -4.03 3.25
C GLY A 60 -15.59 -4.53 4.00
N GLU A 61 -16.34 -5.42 3.38
CA GLU A 61 -17.51 -6.08 3.97
C GLU A 61 -17.66 -7.51 3.44
N ALA A 62 -18.58 -8.25 4.05
CA ALA A 62 -19.00 -9.56 3.55
C ALA A 62 -20.30 -9.40 2.75
N SER A 63 -20.44 -10.15 1.65
CA SER A 63 -21.68 -10.20 0.89
C SER A 63 -22.85 -10.76 1.71
N ASP A 64 -24.06 -10.22 1.51
CA ASP A 64 -25.27 -10.63 2.18
C ASP A 64 -25.80 -12.00 1.68
N SER A 65 -26.94 -12.45 2.20
CA SER A 65 -27.58 -13.73 1.82
C SER A 65 -28.00 -13.81 0.34
N ALA A 66 -28.17 -12.66 -0.32
CA ALA A 66 -28.45 -12.57 -1.75
C ALA A 66 -27.16 -12.34 -2.58
N GLY A 67 -25.99 -12.34 -1.94
CA GLY A 67 -24.69 -12.10 -2.53
C GLY A 67 -24.35 -10.61 -2.74
N ASN A 68 -25.19 -9.67 -2.29
CA ASN A 68 -24.98 -8.24 -2.55
C ASN A 68 -23.93 -7.64 -1.60
N PHE A 69 -23.24 -6.61 -2.10
CA PHE A 69 -22.29 -5.78 -1.33
C PHE A 69 -22.42 -4.30 -1.69
N SER A 70 -21.96 -3.39 -0.79
CA SER A 70 -22.01 -1.94 -1.00
C SER A 70 -20.90 -1.23 -0.22
N LEU A 71 -19.80 -0.87 -0.87
CA LEU A 71 -18.64 -0.19 -0.27
C LEU A 71 -18.65 1.31 -0.55
N GLY A 72 -18.53 2.14 0.50
CA GLY A 72 -18.26 3.56 0.39
C GLY A 72 -16.76 3.83 0.36
N LEU A 73 -16.24 4.38 -0.73
CA LEU A 73 -14.81 4.63 -0.93
C LEU A 73 -14.54 6.14 -1.04
N PRO A 74 -13.49 6.66 -0.38
CA PRO A 74 -12.97 8.00 -0.66
C PRO A 74 -12.57 8.14 -2.14
N ASP A 75 -12.49 9.37 -2.64
CA ASP A 75 -11.97 9.61 -3.98
C ASP A 75 -10.56 9.04 -4.14
N GLY A 76 -10.34 8.38 -5.26
CA GLY A 76 -9.11 7.66 -5.62
C GLY A 76 -9.41 6.38 -6.38
N GLY A 77 -8.36 5.74 -6.86
CA GLY A 77 -8.42 4.42 -7.47
C GLY A 77 -8.12 3.33 -6.44
N TYR A 78 -8.69 2.16 -6.66
CA TYR A 78 -8.48 0.98 -5.81
C TYR A 78 -8.53 -0.30 -6.64
N SER A 79 -7.86 -1.34 -6.15
CA SER A 79 -8.17 -2.72 -6.55
C SER A 79 -9.26 -3.24 -5.62
N LEU A 80 -10.45 -3.50 -6.16
CA LEU A 80 -11.49 -4.25 -5.45
C LEU A 80 -11.11 -5.72 -5.49
N VAL A 81 -11.04 -6.34 -4.33
CA VAL A 81 -10.65 -7.74 -4.16
C VAL A 81 -11.84 -8.52 -3.61
N ILE A 82 -12.16 -9.63 -4.24
CA ILE A 82 -13.24 -10.50 -3.83
C ILE A 82 -12.68 -11.90 -3.59
N THR A 83 -12.80 -12.38 -2.36
CA THR A 83 -12.34 -13.71 -1.95
C THR A 83 -13.47 -14.52 -1.33
N PHE A 84 -13.47 -15.83 -1.59
CA PHE A 84 -14.37 -16.77 -0.94
C PHE A 84 -13.68 -18.13 -0.84
N THR A 85 -13.80 -18.82 0.29
CA THR A 85 -13.12 -20.10 0.52
C THR A 85 -13.47 -21.13 -0.54
N GLY A 86 -12.47 -21.70 -1.21
CA GLY A 86 -12.64 -22.69 -2.30
C GLY A 86 -12.90 -22.05 -3.67
N TYR A 87 -12.68 -20.76 -3.83
CA TYR A 87 -12.81 -20.03 -5.08
C TYR A 87 -11.52 -19.25 -5.40
N GLU A 88 -11.25 -19.07 -6.68
CA GLU A 88 -10.18 -18.18 -7.15
C GLU A 88 -10.48 -16.75 -6.71
N THR A 89 -9.43 -16.01 -6.26
CA THR A 89 -9.55 -14.59 -5.94
C THR A 89 -9.80 -13.79 -7.21
N GLU A 90 -10.82 -12.95 -7.21
CA GLU A 90 -11.12 -12.01 -8.30
C GLU A 90 -10.68 -10.61 -7.91
N THR A 91 -10.06 -9.88 -8.85
CA THR A 91 -9.63 -8.50 -8.64
C THR A 91 -10.05 -7.63 -9.80
N MET A 92 -10.50 -6.41 -9.51
CA MET A 92 -10.85 -5.44 -10.54
C MET A 92 -10.47 -4.03 -10.12
N ARG A 93 -10.07 -3.21 -11.07
CA ARG A 93 -9.82 -1.79 -10.84
C ARG A 93 -11.13 -1.04 -10.76
N ILE A 94 -11.23 -0.19 -9.75
CA ILE A 94 -12.37 0.68 -9.54
C ILE A 94 -11.91 2.10 -9.22
N ASN A 95 -12.64 3.06 -9.72
CA ASN A 95 -12.56 4.46 -9.35
C ASN A 95 -13.95 5.09 -9.50
N ARG A 96 -14.08 6.38 -9.21
CA ARG A 96 -15.36 7.09 -9.33
C ARG A 96 -15.98 6.97 -10.73
N ALA A 97 -15.20 7.02 -11.80
CA ALA A 97 -15.70 6.97 -13.16
C ALA A 97 -16.26 5.58 -13.52
N THR A 98 -15.60 4.51 -13.06
CA THR A 98 -16.03 3.13 -13.33
C THR A 98 -17.20 2.68 -12.47
N SER A 99 -17.46 3.35 -11.33
CA SER A 99 -18.50 2.96 -10.37
C SER A 99 -19.86 3.67 -10.58
N GLN A 100 -19.94 4.65 -11.48
CA GLN A 100 -21.12 5.52 -11.59
C GLN A 100 -22.34 4.89 -12.25
N ASN A 101 -22.23 3.80 -12.97
CA ASN A 101 -23.31 3.43 -13.90
C ASN A 101 -24.01 2.10 -13.66
N ASP A 102 -23.45 1.11 -12.96
CA ASP A 102 -24.11 -0.19 -12.78
C ASP A 102 -23.67 -0.94 -11.52
N SER A 103 -24.59 -1.79 -11.01
CA SER A 103 -24.25 -2.78 -9.99
C SER A 103 -23.33 -3.84 -10.60
N LEU A 104 -22.15 -4.03 -10.04
CA LEU A 104 -21.18 -5.00 -10.50
C LEU A 104 -21.70 -6.43 -10.31
N ILE A 105 -21.56 -7.28 -11.30
CA ILE A 105 -21.75 -8.73 -11.14
C ILE A 105 -20.37 -9.37 -11.13
N VAL A 106 -20.00 -9.95 -9.98
CA VAL A 106 -18.73 -10.63 -9.79
C VAL A 106 -18.96 -12.12 -9.79
N GLU A 107 -18.41 -12.81 -10.79
CA GLU A 107 -18.50 -14.25 -10.94
C GLU A 107 -17.23 -14.89 -10.40
N LEU A 108 -17.31 -15.51 -9.21
CA LEU A 108 -16.20 -16.27 -8.68
C LEU A 108 -16.15 -17.68 -9.29
N LYS A 109 -14.97 -18.08 -9.73
CA LYS A 109 -14.69 -19.41 -10.25
C LYS A 109 -14.25 -20.33 -9.10
N PRO A 110 -14.91 -21.48 -8.90
CA PRO A 110 -14.42 -22.47 -7.95
C PRO A 110 -12.98 -22.89 -8.28
N GLU A 111 -12.13 -23.01 -7.26
CA GLU A 111 -10.78 -23.55 -7.45
C GLU A 111 -10.87 -24.97 -8.02
N GLU A 112 -10.41 -25.17 -9.25
CA GLU A 112 -10.21 -26.50 -9.79
C GLU A 112 -8.96 -27.09 -9.13
N GLN A 113 -9.11 -28.26 -8.50
CA GLN A 113 -7.96 -29.04 -8.07
C GLN A 113 -7.25 -29.55 -9.32
N GLU A 114 -6.38 -28.74 -9.91
CA GLU A 114 -5.48 -29.21 -10.98
C GLU A 114 -4.53 -30.26 -10.40
N LEU A 115 -4.87 -31.53 -10.61
CA LEU A 115 -4.10 -32.70 -10.17
C LEU A 115 -2.62 -32.61 -10.58
N ALA A 116 -2.30 -31.98 -11.70
CA ALA A 116 -0.92 -31.80 -12.18
C ALA A 116 -0.14 -30.74 -11.35
N THR A 117 -0.74 -29.62 -11.02
CA THR A 117 -0.11 -28.56 -10.20
C THR A 117 0.03 -29.02 -8.76
N VAL A 118 -0.97 -29.73 -8.23
CA VAL A 118 -0.95 -30.37 -6.90
C VAL A 118 0.19 -31.41 -6.81
N THR A 119 0.41 -32.24 -7.84
CA THR A 119 1.46 -33.27 -7.82
C THR A 119 2.87 -32.68 -7.77
N ILE A 120 3.14 -31.56 -8.48
CA ILE A 120 4.45 -30.87 -8.45
C ILE A 120 4.62 -30.10 -7.14
N ALA A 121 3.56 -29.52 -6.59
CA ALA A 121 3.60 -28.81 -5.31
C ALA A 121 3.89 -29.78 -4.15
N ILE A 122 3.17 -30.91 -4.06
CA ILE A 122 3.35 -31.93 -3.00
C ILE A 122 4.79 -32.48 -2.96
N SER A 123 5.44 -32.61 -4.11
CA SER A 123 6.82 -33.18 -4.18
C SER A 123 7.90 -32.25 -3.61
N ASN A 124 7.62 -30.93 -3.47
CA ASN A 124 8.57 -29.92 -3.01
C ASN A 124 8.13 -29.24 -1.70
N GLU A 125 7.00 -29.64 -1.14
CA GLU A 125 6.54 -29.11 0.14
C GLU A 125 7.50 -29.51 1.26
N VAL A 126 7.87 -28.52 2.08
CA VAL A 126 8.79 -28.74 3.19
C VAL A 126 7.99 -29.16 4.41
N LYS A 127 8.19 -30.39 4.83
CA LYS A 127 7.66 -30.86 6.11
C LYS A 127 8.19 -29.96 7.23
N ASP A 128 7.33 -29.55 8.14
CA ASP A 128 7.65 -28.59 9.22
C ASP A 128 8.19 -27.24 8.71
N GLY A 129 7.64 -26.75 7.57
CA GLY A 129 8.10 -25.56 6.85
C GLY A 129 8.15 -24.31 7.72
N TRP A 130 7.17 -24.11 8.62
CA TRP A 130 7.18 -23.00 9.58
C TRP A 130 8.36 -23.08 10.56
N ALA A 131 8.62 -24.23 11.13
CA ALA A 131 9.75 -24.40 12.05
C ALA A 131 11.09 -24.11 11.36
N LYS A 132 11.22 -24.44 10.05
CA LYS A 132 12.45 -24.26 9.28
C LYS A 132 12.61 -22.86 8.68
N TYR A 133 11.55 -22.27 8.17
CA TYR A 133 11.61 -21.04 7.37
C TYR A 133 10.76 -19.89 7.96
N GLY A 134 10.03 -20.09 9.05
CA GLY A 134 9.13 -19.11 9.63
C GLY A 134 9.83 -17.81 10.03
N SER A 135 11.02 -17.91 10.65
CA SER A 135 11.83 -16.74 10.98
C SER A 135 12.25 -15.96 9.73
N PHE A 136 12.75 -16.67 8.72
CA PHE A 136 13.13 -16.08 7.43
C PHE A 136 11.95 -15.40 6.75
N PHE A 137 10.78 -16.08 6.70
CA PHE A 137 9.55 -15.50 6.15
C PHE A 137 9.15 -14.24 6.92
N ARG A 138 9.12 -14.30 8.25
CA ARG A 138 8.79 -13.14 9.09
C ARG A 138 9.68 -11.94 8.79
N ASP A 139 11.00 -12.13 8.76
CA ASP A 139 11.97 -11.06 8.56
C ASP A 139 11.85 -10.41 7.17
N ASN A 140 11.50 -11.18 6.15
CA ASN A 140 11.38 -10.72 4.77
C ASN A 140 9.98 -10.23 4.39
N PHE A 141 8.93 -10.68 5.09
CA PHE A 141 7.54 -10.30 4.83
C PHE A 141 7.05 -9.22 5.81
N ILE A 142 7.19 -9.46 7.13
CA ILE A 142 6.81 -8.48 8.17
C ILE A 142 7.85 -7.37 8.26
N GLY A 143 9.15 -7.71 8.20
CA GLY A 143 10.27 -6.80 8.33
C GLY A 143 10.95 -6.86 9.70
N GLN A 144 11.93 -5.97 9.88
CA GLN A 144 12.77 -5.90 11.08
C GLN A 144 12.77 -4.52 11.74
N SER A 145 11.93 -3.58 11.27
CA SER A 145 11.79 -2.25 11.84
C SER A 145 11.31 -2.27 13.29
N LYS A 146 11.36 -1.13 13.96
CA LYS A 146 10.79 -0.99 15.32
C LYS A 146 9.31 -1.37 15.38
N PHE A 147 8.52 -1.11 14.33
CA PHE A 147 7.11 -1.47 14.28
C PHE A 147 6.90 -2.94 13.95
N SER A 148 7.70 -3.49 13.04
CA SER A 148 7.69 -4.91 12.69
C SER A 148 7.92 -5.83 13.88
N LYS A 149 8.74 -5.41 14.87
CA LYS A 149 8.99 -6.17 16.11
C LYS A 149 7.75 -6.36 16.96
N LEU A 150 6.76 -5.47 16.84
CA LEU A 150 5.48 -5.52 17.55
C LEU A 150 4.37 -6.17 16.73
N CYS A 151 4.71 -6.82 15.62
CA CYS A 151 3.78 -7.61 14.83
C CYS A 151 3.78 -9.07 15.27
N VAL A 152 2.58 -9.66 15.35
CA VAL A 152 2.36 -11.07 15.73
C VAL A 152 1.54 -11.75 14.65
N ILE A 153 2.10 -12.81 14.05
CA ILE A 153 1.36 -13.71 13.16
C ILE A 153 0.48 -14.61 14.03
N LYS A 154 -0.83 -14.61 13.79
CA LYS A 154 -1.83 -15.32 14.61
C LYS A 154 -2.08 -16.75 14.16
N ASN A 155 -1.94 -17.02 12.86
CA ASN A 155 -2.27 -18.29 12.24
C ASN A 155 -1.16 -18.78 11.29
N PRO A 156 0.06 -19.02 11.79
CA PRO A 156 1.19 -19.44 10.94
C PRO A 156 0.96 -20.80 10.25
N GLU A 157 0.02 -21.62 10.74
CA GLU A 157 -0.35 -22.93 10.20
C GLU A 157 -0.98 -22.85 8.79
N VAL A 158 -1.49 -21.68 8.38
CA VAL A 158 -2.03 -21.51 7.02
C VAL A 158 -0.95 -21.41 5.95
N LEU A 159 0.32 -21.26 6.35
CA LEU A 159 1.46 -21.10 5.47
C LEU A 159 2.06 -22.42 5.05
N HIS A 160 2.14 -22.66 3.76
CA HIS A 160 2.74 -23.82 3.13
C HIS A 160 4.04 -23.43 2.43
N PHE A 161 5.14 -24.10 2.74
CA PHE A 161 6.48 -23.78 2.27
C PHE A 161 6.96 -24.79 1.25
N TYR A 162 7.41 -24.33 0.07
CA TYR A 162 7.90 -25.14 -1.03
C TYR A 162 9.31 -24.72 -1.41
N PHE A 163 10.26 -25.64 -1.32
CA PHE A 163 11.65 -25.37 -1.67
C PHE A 163 12.07 -26.12 -2.94
N SER A 164 12.56 -25.39 -3.92
CA SER A 164 13.08 -25.95 -5.18
C SER A 164 14.58 -25.78 -5.26
N LYS A 165 15.35 -26.87 -5.08
CA LYS A 165 16.81 -26.89 -5.31
C LYS A 165 17.18 -26.48 -6.73
N LYS A 166 16.42 -26.97 -7.74
CA LYS A 166 16.72 -26.69 -9.16
C LYS A 166 16.61 -25.21 -9.50
N ARG A 167 15.68 -24.49 -8.86
CA ARG A 167 15.41 -23.07 -9.11
C ARG A 167 15.99 -22.16 -8.03
N ASP A 168 16.67 -22.73 -7.04
CA ASP A 168 17.23 -22.04 -5.87
C ASP A 168 16.25 -21.01 -5.28
N ARG A 169 15.03 -21.46 -4.99
CA ARG A 169 13.96 -20.61 -4.49
C ARG A 169 13.09 -21.25 -3.42
N LEU A 170 12.65 -20.43 -2.48
CA LEU A 170 11.60 -20.74 -1.52
C LEU A 170 10.31 -20.05 -1.98
N LYS A 171 9.22 -20.82 -2.14
CA LYS A 171 7.88 -20.27 -2.37
C LYS A 171 7.00 -20.56 -1.14
N VAL A 172 6.22 -19.58 -0.72
CA VAL A 172 5.25 -19.71 0.37
C VAL A 172 3.87 -19.37 -0.18
N LEU A 173 2.91 -20.22 0.09
CA LEU A 173 1.51 -20.08 -0.29
C LEU A 173 0.65 -20.12 0.96
N ALA A 174 -0.54 -19.56 0.91
CA ALA A 174 -1.54 -19.67 1.95
C ALA A 174 -2.91 -19.99 1.33
N LYS A 175 -3.66 -20.89 1.96
CA LYS A 175 -5.03 -21.24 1.54
C LYS A 175 -6.09 -20.37 2.17
N GLU A 176 -5.74 -19.71 3.27
CA GLU A 176 -6.57 -18.79 4.02
C GLU A 176 -5.79 -17.50 4.29
N PRO A 177 -6.45 -16.37 4.52
CA PRO A 177 -5.76 -15.14 4.80
C PRO A 177 -4.84 -15.26 6.03
N LEU A 178 -3.60 -14.80 5.88
CA LEU A 178 -2.67 -14.64 6.99
C LEU A 178 -3.15 -13.50 7.88
N ILE A 179 -3.27 -13.76 9.18
CA ILE A 179 -3.69 -12.77 10.18
C ILE A 179 -2.48 -12.27 10.93
N VAL A 180 -2.25 -10.96 10.86
CA VAL A 180 -1.13 -10.32 11.55
C VAL A 180 -1.64 -9.17 12.41
N ASP A 181 -1.45 -9.27 13.72
CA ASP A 181 -1.69 -8.16 14.63
C ASP A 181 -0.47 -7.23 14.64
N ASN A 182 -0.66 -5.97 14.30
CA ASN A 182 0.34 -4.92 14.41
C ASN A 182 0.01 -4.01 15.60
N PHE A 183 0.54 -4.36 16.77
CA PHE A 183 0.33 -3.61 18.00
C PHE A 183 1.03 -2.26 18.02
N ALA A 184 1.96 -2.00 17.10
CA ALA A 184 2.59 -0.71 16.97
C ALA A 184 1.67 0.32 16.31
N LEU A 185 0.93 -0.08 15.27
CA LEU A 185 0.10 0.81 14.45
C LEU A 185 -1.40 0.68 14.77
N GLY A 186 -1.80 -0.31 15.58
CA GLY A 186 -3.19 -0.54 15.97
C GLY A 186 -4.05 -1.12 14.86
N TYR A 187 -3.47 -2.03 14.06
CA TYR A 187 -4.18 -2.73 12.99
C TYR A 187 -4.02 -4.24 13.10
N THR A 188 -5.09 -4.97 12.81
CA THR A 188 -5.03 -6.37 12.40
C THR A 188 -5.07 -6.41 10.87
N LEU A 189 -4.06 -6.98 10.25
CA LEU A 189 -4.03 -7.19 8.81
C LEU A 189 -4.56 -8.60 8.49
N LYS A 190 -5.55 -8.66 7.59
CA LYS A 190 -5.99 -9.89 6.94
C LYS A 190 -5.37 -9.90 5.56
N PHE A 191 -4.35 -10.71 5.37
CA PHE A 191 -3.55 -10.70 4.14
C PHE A 191 -3.85 -11.95 3.32
N ALA A 192 -4.63 -11.82 2.23
CA ALA A 192 -4.80 -12.87 1.26
C ALA A 192 -3.50 -13.00 0.45
N ILE A 193 -2.64 -13.95 0.83
CA ILE A 193 -1.36 -14.21 0.15
C ILE A 193 -1.62 -15.05 -1.09
N ASP A 194 -1.35 -14.49 -2.27
CA ASP A 194 -1.27 -15.27 -3.50
C ASP A 194 0.06 -16.03 -3.55
N SER A 195 1.17 -15.33 -3.35
CA SER A 195 2.47 -15.96 -3.20
C SER A 195 3.50 -15.06 -2.53
N PHE A 196 4.43 -15.67 -1.81
CA PHE A 196 5.71 -15.11 -1.44
C PHE A 196 6.81 -15.98 -2.05
N THR A 197 7.74 -15.38 -2.78
CA THR A 197 8.84 -16.10 -3.41
C THR A 197 10.17 -15.43 -3.08
N ASN A 198 11.11 -16.17 -2.50
CA ASN A 198 12.49 -15.73 -2.34
C ASN A 198 13.38 -16.45 -3.35
N TYR A 199 14.16 -15.66 -4.08
CA TYR A 199 15.17 -16.13 -5.02
C TYR A 199 16.56 -15.94 -4.38
N TYR A 200 17.22 -17.06 -4.02
CA TYR A 200 18.49 -17.02 -3.32
C TYR A 200 19.65 -16.53 -4.21
N ASN A 201 19.60 -16.88 -5.51
CA ASN A 201 20.59 -16.46 -6.49
C ASN A 201 20.65 -14.94 -6.72
N THR A 202 19.50 -14.27 -6.73
CA THR A 202 19.39 -12.81 -6.92
C THR A 202 19.25 -12.05 -5.59
N LYS A 203 19.10 -12.77 -4.47
CA LYS A 203 18.79 -12.22 -3.13
C LYS A 203 17.57 -11.29 -3.14
N SER A 204 16.57 -11.63 -3.95
CA SER A 204 15.34 -10.84 -4.10
C SER A 204 14.14 -11.58 -3.57
N ASN A 205 13.18 -10.81 -3.06
CA ASN A 205 11.88 -11.29 -2.63
C ASN A 205 10.78 -10.67 -3.48
N LEU A 206 9.85 -11.49 -3.92
CA LEU A 206 8.60 -11.04 -4.52
C LEU A 206 7.45 -11.56 -3.68
N PHE A 207 6.55 -10.71 -3.27
CA PHE A 207 5.29 -11.12 -2.66
C PHE A 207 4.11 -10.47 -3.37
N ILE A 208 3.09 -11.27 -3.64
CA ILE A 208 1.84 -10.86 -4.25
C ILE A 208 0.73 -11.22 -3.28
N GLY A 209 -0.16 -10.29 -3.03
CA GLY A 209 -1.28 -10.51 -2.15
C GLY A 209 -2.05 -9.23 -1.84
N TYR A 210 -3.14 -9.39 -1.09
CA TYR A 210 -4.16 -8.37 -0.94
C TYR A 210 -4.44 -8.13 0.55
N PRO A 211 -3.85 -7.08 1.15
CA PRO A 211 -4.09 -6.73 2.55
C PRO A 211 -5.41 -5.98 2.73
N LEU A 212 -6.16 -6.38 3.75
CA LEU A 212 -7.25 -5.64 4.36
C LEU A 212 -6.84 -5.27 5.78
N PHE A 213 -6.91 -4.00 6.14
CA PHE A 213 -6.63 -3.51 7.48
C PHE A 213 -7.92 -3.45 8.31
N VAL A 214 -7.84 -3.93 9.54
CA VAL A 214 -8.93 -3.82 10.53
C VAL A 214 -8.40 -3.03 11.71
N LYS A 215 -9.05 -1.90 12.05
CA LYS A 215 -8.66 -1.07 13.20
C LYS A 215 -8.87 -1.83 14.49
N MET A 216 -7.84 -1.90 15.34
CA MET A 216 -7.94 -2.48 16.66
C MET A 216 -8.73 -1.58 17.60
N GLN A 217 -9.41 -2.19 18.56
CA GLN A 217 -10.01 -1.49 19.69
C GLN A 217 -8.95 -1.28 20.76
N GLY A 218 -8.92 -0.10 21.37
CA GLY A 218 -7.99 0.25 22.45
C GLY A 218 -8.55 1.40 23.28
N ASP A 219 -8.03 1.58 24.47
CA ASP A 219 -8.32 2.77 25.29
C ASP A 219 -7.72 4.06 24.68
N SER A 220 -8.02 5.21 25.25
CA SER A 220 -7.60 6.51 24.71
C SER A 220 -6.08 6.62 24.60
N ALA A 221 -5.32 6.13 25.57
CA ALA A 221 -3.86 6.19 25.55
C ALA A 221 -3.27 5.28 24.45
N GLN A 222 -3.86 4.11 24.23
CA GLN A 222 -3.47 3.23 23.13
C GLN A 222 -3.78 3.85 21.76
N GLN A 223 -4.97 4.47 21.60
CA GLN A 223 -5.36 5.14 20.37
C GLN A 223 -4.41 6.31 20.04
N GLU A 224 -4.08 7.14 21.02
CA GLU A 224 -3.10 8.23 20.89
C GLU A 224 -1.73 7.69 20.47
N LYS A 225 -1.26 6.62 21.13
CA LYS A 225 0.02 5.99 20.79
C LYS A 225 0.05 5.42 19.38
N TRP A 226 -1.04 4.81 18.94
CA TRP A 226 -1.17 4.33 17.57
C TRP A 226 -1.20 5.47 16.55
N ALA A 227 -1.88 6.58 16.85
CA ALA A 227 -1.90 7.77 16.00
C ALA A 227 -0.48 8.36 15.83
N GLU A 228 0.27 8.55 16.93
CA GLU A 228 1.68 8.96 16.89
C GLU A 228 2.53 8.03 16.03
N ASN A 229 2.41 6.73 16.22
CA ASN A 229 3.19 5.73 15.49
C ASN A 229 2.84 5.72 13.99
N ARG A 230 1.55 5.86 13.64
CA ARG A 230 1.11 6.00 12.25
C ARG A 230 1.68 7.25 11.59
N ALA A 231 1.67 8.39 12.31
CA ALA A 231 2.30 9.61 11.82
C ALA A 231 3.81 9.44 11.56
N ILE A 232 4.50 8.67 12.42
CA ILE A 232 5.93 8.32 12.21
C ILE A 232 6.09 7.37 11.02
N ALA A 233 5.22 6.33 10.90
CA ALA A 233 5.28 5.38 9.79
C ALA A 233 4.99 6.03 8.44
N TYR A 234 4.14 7.06 8.40
CA TYR A 234 3.80 7.81 7.20
C TYR A 234 4.98 8.61 6.66
N LYS A 235 5.75 9.26 7.54
CA LYS A 235 6.89 10.11 7.17
C LYS A 235 7.97 9.32 6.43
N GLY A 236 8.23 9.70 5.17
CA GLY A 236 9.20 9.03 4.30
C GLY A 236 8.73 7.68 3.76
N SER A 237 7.45 7.31 3.95
CA SER A 237 6.89 6.08 3.40
C SER A 237 6.65 6.16 1.89
N LEU A 238 6.50 5.00 1.25
CA LEU A 238 6.10 4.92 -0.15
C LEU A 238 4.73 5.57 -0.38
N LEU A 239 3.78 5.44 0.56
CA LEU A 239 2.47 6.10 0.50
C LEU A 239 2.61 7.62 0.45
N GLN A 240 3.42 8.21 1.34
CA GLN A 240 3.67 9.66 1.32
C GLN A 240 4.35 10.08 0.02
N LEU A 241 5.36 9.35 -0.42
CA LEU A 241 6.07 9.64 -1.66
C LEU A 241 5.12 9.68 -2.88
N MET A 242 4.25 8.68 -3.04
CA MET A 242 3.29 8.63 -4.14
C MET A 242 2.31 9.82 -4.09
N ARG A 243 1.79 10.15 -2.92
CA ARG A 243 0.95 11.34 -2.71
C ARG A 243 1.69 12.64 -3.01
N SER A 244 2.96 12.74 -2.61
CA SER A 244 3.79 13.92 -2.88
C SER A 244 4.11 14.09 -4.37
N ILE A 245 4.31 12.98 -5.10
CA ILE A 245 4.44 13.00 -6.56
C ILE A 245 3.13 13.47 -7.19
N TYR A 246 2.00 12.87 -6.79
CA TYR A 246 0.67 13.22 -7.30
C TYR A 246 0.37 14.73 -7.11
N SER A 247 0.58 15.24 -5.91
CA SER A 247 0.28 16.63 -5.54
C SER A 247 1.37 17.63 -5.93
N ARG A 248 2.52 17.17 -6.46
CA ARG A 248 3.70 17.98 -6.78
C ARG A 248 4.30 18.70 -5.56
N THR A 249 4.22 18.08 -4.38
CA THR A 249 4.68 18.62 -3.08
C THR A 249 5.95 17.95 -2.56
N LEU A 250 6.71 17.27 -3.43
CA LEU A 250 7.91 16.51 -3.03
C LEU A 250 8.86 17.31 -2.15
N LYS A 251 9.20 18.54 -2.56
CA LYS A 251 10.14 19.40 -1.84
C LYS A 251 9.57 19.84 -0.48
N GLU A 252 8.31 20.25 -0.45
CA GLU A 252 7.57 20.66 0.75
C GLU A 252 7.47 19.51 1.74
N ASP A 253 7.26 18.29 1.25
CA ASP A 253 7.17 17.08 2.05
C ASP A 253 8.53 16.52 2.48
N GLY A 254 9.62 17.04 1.92
CA GLY A 254 11.00 16.72 2.30
C GLY A 254 11.66 15.65 1.45
N PHE A 255 11.09 15.36 0.28
CA PHE A 255 11.68 14.46 -0.71
C PHE A 255 12.55 15.19 -1.73
N GLU A 256 13.61 14.53 -2.13
CA GLU A 256 14.41 14.87 -3.31
C GLU A 256 14.58 13.62 -4.16
N LEU A 257 14.31 13.73 -5.45
CA LEU A 257 14.52 12.65 -6.42
C LEU A 257 15.72 12.99 -7.32
N GLN A 258 16.54 11.99 -7.57
CA GLN A 258 17.71 12.10 -8.45
C GLN A 258 17.71 10.91 -9.42
N PHE A 259 18.03 11.14 -10.68
CA PHE A 259 18.26 10.04 -11.60
C PHE A 259 19.61 9.40 -11.33
N VAL A 260 19.66 8.07 -11.41
CA VAL A 260 20.92 7.32 -11.29
C VAL A 260 21.36 6.90 -12.68
N ILE A 261 22.55 7.34 -13.07
CA ILE A 261 23.17 6.93 -14.35
C ILE A 261 24.35 6.03 -14.03
N ASN A 262 24.30 4.80 -14.53
CA ASN A 262 25.45 3.90 -14.46
C ASN A 262 26.42 4.19 -15.58
N ASN A 263 27.68 4.51 -15.22
CA ASN A 263 28.77 4.71 -16.16
C ASN A 263 29.94 3.79 -15.78
N ASN A 264 30.15 2.78 -16.59
CA ASN A 264 31.22 1.78 -16.39
C ASN A 264 31.18 1.03 -15.05
N GLY A 265 29.95 0.79 -14.51
CA GLY A 265 29.78 0.09 -13.24
C GLY A 265 29.80 0.98 -12.00
N GLU A 266 29.89 2.30 -12.18
CA GLU A 266 29.75 3.29 -11.11
C GLU A 266 28.43 4.06 -11.30
N ASP A 267 27.67 4.23 -10.20
CA ASP A 267 26.40 4.92 -10.20
C ASP A 267 26.59 6.40 -9.85
N PHE A 268 26.10 7.27 -10.73
CA PHE A 268 26.16 8.72 -10.58
C PHE A 268 24.77 9.32 -10.43
N PRO A 269 24.43 9.87 -9.24
CA PRO A 269 23.19 10.58 -9.06
C PRO A 269 23.22 11.93 -9.77
N ILE A 270 22.17 12.23 -10.52
CA ILE A 270 22.00 13.51 -11.23
C ILE A 270 20.86 14.29 -10.62
N HIS A 271 21.17 15.50 -10.15
CA HIS A 271 20.16 16.45 -9.71
C HIS A 271 19.37 16.98 -10.90
N LEU A 272 18.03 17.00 -10.76
CA LEU A 272 17.12 17.41 -11.82
C LEU A 272 16.58 18.82 -11.57
N GLU A 273 16.93 19.78 -12.43
CA GLU A 273 16.40 21.15 -12.36
C GLU A 273 14.87 21.19 -12.63
N ASN A 274 14.42 20.42 -13.62
CA ASN A 274 13.01 20.25 -13.95
C ASN A 274 12.59 18.80 -13.71
N LEU A 275 12.36 18.45 -12.44
CA LEU A 275 12.01 17.09 -12.01
C LEU A 275 10.77 16.56 -12.73
N TYR A 276 9.66 17.31 -12.73
CA TYR A 276 8.40 16.84 -13.30
C TYR A 276 8.45 16.73 -14.85
N GLY A 277 9.27 17.55 -15.49
CA GLY A 277 9.59 17.38 -16.91
C GLY A 277 10.38 16.12 -17.19
N ALA A 278 11.38 15.82 -16.35
CA ALA A 278 12.20 14.60 -16.47
C ALA A 278 11.40 13.31 -16.17
N LEU A 279 10.38 13.41 -15.30
CA LEU A 279 9.43 12.33 -15.04
C LEU A 279 8.33 12.21 -16.12
N ASN A 280 8.29 13.10 -17.12
CA ASN A 280 7.18 13.17 -18.10
C ASN A 280 5.80 13.21 -17.42
N TYR A 281 5.70 13.94 -16.32
CA TYR A 281 4.50 14.04 -15.49
C TYR A 281 3.34 14.66 -16.25
N LYS A 282 2.19 13.97 -16.26
CA LYS A 282 0.94 14.48 -16.81
C LYS A 282 -0.22 14.17 -15.86
N MET A 283 -1.09 15.16 -15.64
CA MET A 283 -2.36 15.00 -14.96
C MET A 283 -3.47 14.84 -15.99
N ASP A 284 -4.25 13.78 -15.87
CA ASP A 284 -5.51 13.64 -16.59
C ASP A 284 -6.64 14.26 -15.75
N ASP A 285 -7.17 15.38 -16.23
CA ASP A 285 -8.22 16.12 -15.52
C ASP A 285 -9.56 15.37 -15.49
N SER A 286 -9.79 14.45 -16.40
CA SER A 286 -11.05 13.69 -16.48
C SER A 286 -11.09 12.54 -15.48
N THR A 287 -9.99 11.82 -15.33
CA THR A 287 -9.85 10.67 -14.42
C THR A 287 -9.27 11.04 -13.08
N LYS A 288 -8.64 12.24 -12.98
CA LYS A 288 -7.84 12.68 -11.83
C LYS A 288 -6.65 11.76 -11.54
N THR A 289 -6.14 11.09 -12.56
CA THR A 289 -4.98 10.20 -12.47
C THR A 289 -3.74 10.93 -12.96
N VAL A 290 -2.63 10.73 -12.28
CA VAL A 290 -1.32 11.18 -12.75
C VAL A 290 -0.62 10.04 -13.44
N GLU A 291 -0.18 10.27 -14.66
CA GLU A 291 0.76 9.41 -15.36
C GLU A 291 2.17 10.01 -15.31
N PHE A 292 3.18 9.19 -15.13
CA PHE A 292 4.56 9.60 -15.35
C PHE A 292 5.41 8.45 -15.89
N TYR A 293 6.47 8.83 -16.58
CA TYR A 293 7.41 7.91 -17.18
C TYR A 293 8.82 8.46 -16.96
N PRO A 294 9.58 7.93 -16.01
CA PRO A 294 10.95 8.38 -15.77
C PRO A 294 11.85 8.10 -16.98
N ASN A 295 12.67 9.07 -17.36
CA ASN A 295 13.64 8.87 -18.46
C ASN A 295 14.79 7.90 -18.08
N GLN A 296 14.83 7.45 -16.84
CA GLN A 296 15.78 6.46 -16.32
C GLN A 296 15.02 5.37 -15.57
N SER A 297 15.53 4.14 -15.67
CA SER A 297 14.93 2.99 -14.99
C SER A 297 15.14 3.00 -13.47
N GLU A 298 16.05 3.81 -12.96
CA GLU A 298 16.37 3.91 -11.53
C GLU A 298 16.34 5.35 -11.06
N VAL A 299 15.66 5.58 -9.94
CA VAL A 299 15.47 6.87 -9.31
C VAL A 299 15.85 6.77 -7.85
N ALA A 300 16.90 7.51 -7.44
CA ALA A 300 17.25 7.65 -6.04
C ALA A 300 16.25 8.59 -5.35
N VAL A 301 15.79 8.18 -4.17
CA VAL A 301 14.82 8.89 -3.33
C VAL A 301 15.50 9.25 -2.01
N ILE A 302 15.62 10.54 -1.75
CA ILE A 302 16.20 11.07 -0.53
C ILE A 302 15.07 11.71 0.29
N TYR A 303 14.85 11.22 1.51
CA TYR A 303 13.93 11.83 2.45
C TYR A 303 14.68 12.53 3.59
N LYS A 304 14.50 13.85 3.73
CA LYS A 304 15.32 14.73 4.58
C LYS A 304 14.72 15.06 5.94
N LYS A 305 13.45 14.69 6.18
CA LYS A 305 12.73 15.08 7.43
C LYS A 305 12.79 14.03 8.54
N ALA A 306 13.47 12.89 8.31
CA ALA A 306 13.71 11.90 9.35
C ALA A 306 15.01 11.13 9.10
N ASP A 307 15.68 10.78 10.19
CA ASP A 307 16.83 9.89 10.17
C ASP A 307 16.39 8.43 9.95
N PRO A 308 17.25 7.57 9.41
CA PRO A 308 17.03 6.13 9.37
C PRO A 308 16.97 5.54 10.78
N GLU A 309 16.24 4.44 10.94
CA GLU A 309 16.22 3.68 12.19
C GLU A 309 17.62 3.11 12.50
N LYS A 310 17.96 3.09 13.80
CA LYS A 310 19.25 2.56 14.26
C LYS A 310 19.50 1.13 13.77
N ILE A 311 18.47 0.27 13.79
CA ILE A 311 18.58 -1.10 13.30
C ILE A 311 18.93 -1.17 11.80
N TYR A 312 18.39 -0.26 10.97
CA TYR A 312 18.77 -0.17 9.57
C TYR A 312 20.26 0.18 9.41
N LEU A 313 20.75 1.16 10.19
CA LEU A 313 22.18 1.55 10.18
C LEU A 313 23.13 0.46 10.70
N GLU A 314 22.63 -0.45 11.54
CA GLU A 314 23.36 -1.64 11.99
C GLU A 314 23.40 -2.73 10.91
N MET A 315 22.37 -2.82 10.07
CA MET A 315 22.29 -3.78 8.95
C MET A 315 23.07 -3.30 7.73
N ASP A 316 23.03 -1.99 7.45
CA ASP A 316 23.75 -1.36 6.35
C ASP A 316 24.70 -0.28 6.87
N THR A 317 25.97 -0.65 7.02
CA THR A 317 27.01 0.24 7.53
C THR A 317 27.41 1.35 6.55
N THR A 318 26.96 1.26 5.30
CA THR A 318 27.19 2.28 4.25
C THR A 318 26.08 3.34 4.23
N ALA A 319 24.97 3.08 4.90
CA ALA A 319 23.81 3.96 4.93
C ALA A 319 24.14 5.34 5.53
N LYS A 320 23.50 6.35 5.00
CA LYS A 320 23.60 7.73 5.51
C LYS A 320 22.87 7.85 6.84
N LYS A 321 23.39 8.66 7.78
CA LYS A 321 22.86 8.75 9.15
C LYS A 321 21.84 9.86 9.34
N ASN A 322 21.83 10.86 8.50
CA ASN A 322 21.08 12.12 8.65
C ASN A 322 19.98 12.33 7.60
N PHE A 323 19.72 11.31 6.79
CA PHE A 323 18.58 11.25 5.86
C PHE A 323 18.33 9.80 5.42
N GLN A 324 17.14 9.50 4.96
CA GLN A 324 16.80 8.19 4.42
C GLN A 324 17.11 8.18 2.92
N LEU A 325 17.92 7.22 2.49
CA LEU A 325 18.24 7.00 1.07
C LEU A 325 17.63 5.68 0.61
N SER A 326 17.00 5.74 -0.54
CA SER A 326 16.34 4.61 -1.19
C SER A 326 16.48 4.71 -2.70
N ASP A 327 16.22 3.60 -3.38
CA ASP A 327 16.11 3.58 -4.83
C ASP A 327 14.77 2.97 -5.22
N ILE A 328 14.16 3.53 -6.26
CA ILE A 328 13.01 2.95 -6.94
C ILE A 328 13.46 2.57 -8.34
N ILE A 329 13.26 1.29 -8.67
CA ILE A 329 13.56 0.74 -9.99
C ILE A 329 12.22 0.49 -10.70
N PHE A 330 12.13 0.90 -11.96
CA PHE A 330 11.02 0.68 -12.86
C PHE A 330 11.39 -0.41 -13.88
N PRO A 331 11.16 -1.71 -13.56
CA PRO A 331 11.73 -2.82 -14.33
C PRO A 331 11.12 -2.95 -15.72
N LYS A 332 9.86 -2.55 -15.90
CA LYS A 332 9.13 -2.69 -17.18
C LYS A 332 9.40 -1.54 -18.15
N GLY A 333 9.87 -0.37 -17.66
CA GLY A 333 10.04 0.83 -18.47
C GLY A 333 8.72 1.29 -19.12
N GLU A 334 7.61 1.11 -18.43
CA GLU A 334 6.27 1.49 -18.86
C GLU A 334 5.79 2.74 -18.13
N THR A 335 4.69 3.32 -18.60
CA THR A 335 4.04 4.45 -17.92
C THR A 335 3.48 3.99 -16.57
N PHE A 336 3.76 4.76 -15.54
CA PHE A 336 3.33 4.51 -14.17
C PHE A 336 2.18 5.45 -13.82
N PHE A 337 1.15 4.93 -13.15
CA PHE A 337 -0.06 5.67 -12.84
C PHE A 337 -0.27 5.78 -11.33
N ILE A 338 -0.57 7.00 -10.85
CA ILE A 338 -0.85 7.28 -9.44
C ILE A 338 -2.21 7.95 -9.32
N GLU A 339 -3.00 7.50 -8.35
CA GLU A 339 -4.27 8.08 -7.92
C GLU A 339 -4.08 9.06 -6.74
N PRO A 340 -5.06 9.94 -6.46
CA PRO A 340 -4.97 10.95 -5.38
C PRO A 340 -4.63 10.39 -4.01
N ASN A 341 -5.11 9.18 -3.69
CA ASN A 341 -4.88 8.49 -2.42
C ASN A 341 -3.49 7.84 -2.32
N GLY A 342 -2.64 7.96 -3.36
CA GLY A 342 -1.32 7.33 -3.44
C GLY A 342 -1.35 5.88 -3.95
N PHE A 343 -2.52 5.38 -4.35
CA PHE A 343 -2.62 4.08 -5.02
C PHE A 343 -1.91 4.14 -6.38
N PHE A 344 -1.17 3.09 -6.72
CA PHE A 344 -0.59 2.87 -8.04
C PHE A 344 -0.99 1.50 -8.57
N TYR A 345 -1.08 1.37 -9.87
CA TYR A 345 -1.88 0.33 -10.50
C TYR A 345 -1.31 -1.07 -10.41
N ASP A 346 0.00 -1.23 -10.53
CA ASP A 346 0.62 -2.55 -10.50
C ASP A 346 1.78 -2.56 -9.49
N GLN A 347 1.69 -3.42 -8.48
CA GLN A 347 2.74 -3.56 -7.46
C GLN A 347 4.07 -4.07 -8.04
N GLU A 348 4.03 -4.73 -9.20
CA GLU A 348 5.23 -5.20 -9.90
C GLU A 348 5.89 -4.11 -10.76
N ASP A 349 5.27 -2.92 -10.90
CA ASP A 349 5.82 -1.82 -11.68
C ASP A 349 7.01 -1.14 -11.01
N ILE A 350 7.19 -1.36 -9.71
CA ILE A 350 8.31 -0.80 -8.96
C ILE A 350 8.98 -1.85 -8.07
N ILE A 351 10.29 -1.70 -7.94
CA ILE A 351 11.09 -2.39 -6.92
C ILE A 351 11.71 -1.31 -6.03
N THR A 352 11.59 -1.47 -4.73
CA THR A 352 12.18 -0.54 -3.75
C THR A 352 13.39 -1.14 -3.06
N ASN A 353 14.50 -0.39 -3.02
CA ASN A 353 15.71 -0.74 -2.29
C ASN A 353 16.02 0.30 -1.21
N GLY A 354 17.11 0.10 -0.49
CA GLY A 354 17.55 1.01 0.56
C GLY A 354 16.54 1.09 1.70
N TYR A 355 16.29 2.30 2.22
CA TYR A 355 15.42 2.48 3.38
C TYR A 355 13.94 2.16 3.09
N LEU A 356 13.41 2.49 1.90
CA LEU A 356 12.06 2.06 1.50
C LEU A 356 11.97 0.54 1.39
N GLY A 357 13.01 -0.12 0.86
CA GLY A 357 13.07 -1.57 0.80
C GLY A 357 13.20 -2.26 2.17
N PHE A 358 13.77 -1.58 3.17
CA PHE A 358 13.79 -2.04 4.56
C PHE A 358 12.41 -2.00 5.22
N LYS A 359 11.58 -1.01 4.87
CA LYS A 359 10.18 -0.93 5.32
C LYS A 359 9.35 -2.02 4.64
N LYS A 360 8.75 -2.87 5.44
CA LYS A 360 7.94 -4.01 4.99
C LYS A 360 6.51 -3.88 5.52
N MET A 361 5.76 -4.97 5.51
CA MET A 361 4.37 -5.02 5.91
C MET A 361 4.12 -4.47 7.32
N GLY A 362 5.07 -4.63 8.25
CA GLY A 362 4.97 -4.08 9.60
C GLY A 362 4.96 -2.55 9.69
N ASP A 363 5.36 -1.86 8.61
CA ASP A 363 5.37 -0.39 8.52
C ASP A 363 4.29 0.15 7.58
N MET A 364 3.51 -0.73 6.92
CA MET A 364 2.50 -0.31 5.95
C MET A 364 1.35 0.41 6.63
N LEU A 365 0.86 1.45 5.94
CA LEU A 365 -0.37 2.15 6.26
C LEU A 365 -1.39 1.95 5.13
N PRO A 366 -2.68 1.91 5.46
CA PRO A 366 -3.71 1.79 4.44
C PRO A 366 -3.84 3.05 3.58
N TYR A 367 -4.33 2.91 2.33
CA TYR A 367 -4.55 4.03 1.41
C TYR A 367 -5.63 5.02 1.87
N ASP A 368 -6.46 4.65 2.82
CA ASP A 368 -7.44 5.52 3.48
C ASP A 368 -6.92 6.12 4.80
N TYR A 369 -5.61 5.98 5.10
CA TYR A 369 -4.97 6.69 6.18
C TYR A 369 -4.79 8.16 5.81
N GLU A 370 -5.28 9.07 6.68
CA GLU A 370 -5.03 10.51 6.59
C GLU A 370 -4.15 10.92 7.77
N PRO A 371 -3.02 11.60 7.52
CA PRO A 371 -2.19 12.16 8.60
C PRO A 371 -2.94 13.30 9.31
N GLU A 372 -2.95 13.26 10.64
CA GLU A 372 -3.55 14.31 11.51
C GLU A 372 -2.68 15.58 11.53
#